data_3b9c56de9b4f9e24281d0823999a6a4a
#
_entry.id   3b9c56de9b4f9e24281d0823999a6a4a
#
_cell.length_a   1.000
_cell.length_b   1.000
_cell.length_c   1.000
_cell.angle_alpha   90.00
_cell.angle_beta   90.00
_cell.angle_gamma   90.00
#
_symmetry.space_group_name_H-M   'P 1'
#
loop_
_entity.id
_entity.type
_entity.pdbx_description
1 polymer ?
#
loop_
_entity_poly.entity_id
_entity_poly.type
_entity_poly.pdbx_seq_one_letter_code
_entity_poly.pdbx_strand_id
1 'polypeptide(L)'
;MEQITGSIKQGGWDAVCILGPTASGKTRFAVELARTLSAQWKPCEILSADSRQVYRGMDIGTGKDLAEYGEVPVHLVDIVDAGTKYNIFEYQRDFSKAYTNILERGCFPIICGGSGLYIEAATRGYELYEVLPDEELRACLEPKPMEELVQMLKELKAAKGEKPHNSTDWDTKKRVIRAIEIEMAQGEQREPLPLPQKVLFIGVDVDRDTRNARIDARLQARLEEGMVDEVKRLLESGIPAENLIYYGLEYKFLTQYIIGELSYDQMVKGLGTAIHQFAKRQMTWFRGMERKGVEIHWVKR
;
A
#
# COMPACT_ATOMS: atom_id res chain seq x y z
N MET A 1 20.95 7.58 13.65
CA MET A 1 21.14 7.67 12.19
C MET A 1 22.47 7.05 11.75
N GLU A 2 23.59 7.44 12.33
CA GLU A 2 24.95 6.94 11.96
C GLU A 2 25.08 5.41 11.94
N GLN A 3 24.58 4.73 12.97
CA GLN A 3 24.63 3.27 13.03
C GLN A 3 23.83 2.62 11.87
N ILE A 4 22.69 3.19 11.51
CA ILE A 4 21.86 2.70 10.41
C ILE A 4 22.56 2.91 9.07
N THR A 5 23.10 4.11 8.83
CA THR A 5 23.83 4.40 7.59
C THR A 5 25.09 3.54 7.45
N GLY A 6 25.80 3.27 8.56
CA GLY A 6 26.93 2.35 8.59
C GLY A 6 26.55 0.93 8.16
N SER A 7 25.47 0.40 8.73
CA SER A 7 24.94 -0.93 8.39
C SER A 7 24.52 -1.03 6.92
N ILE A 8 23.90 0.04 6.36
CA ILE A 8 23.50 0.08 4.95
C ILE A 8 24.72 0.02 4.03
N LYS A 9 25.73 0.86 4.28
CA LYS A 9 26.93 0.95 3.45
C LYS A 9 27.73 -0.35 3.41
N GLN A 10 27.77 -1.09 4.52
CA GLN A 10 28.59 -2.31 4.68
C GLN A 10 27.80 -3.60 4.38
N GLY A 11 26.47 -3.56 4.45
CA GLY A 11 25.64 -4.76 4.44
C GLY A 11 25.40 -5.38 3.06
N GLY A 12 25.78 -4.72 1.96
CA GLY A 12 25.53 -5.21 0.59
C GLY A 12 24.04 -5.39 0.29
N TRP A 13 23.21 -4.43 0.73
CA TRP A 13 21.78 -4.42 0.51
C TRP A 13 21.43 -3.91 -0.88
N ASP A 14 20.41 -4.50 -1.52
CA ASP A 14 19.86 -4.02 -2.79
C ASP A 14 18.93 -2.84 -2.59
N ALA A 15 18.24 -2.79 -1.45
CA ALA A 15 17.34 -1.72 -1.05
C ALA A 15 17.18 -1.65 0.47
N VAL A 16 16.69 -0.52 0.95
CA VAL A 16 16.18 -0.36 2.32
C VAL A 16 14.67 -0.16 2.25
N CYS A 17 13.91 -0.84 3.10
CA CYS A 17 12.47 -0.67 3.21
C CYS A 17 12.12 0.00 4.55
N ILE A 18 11.62 1.24 4.48
CA ILE A 18 11.11 1.99 5.63
C ILE A 18 9.60 1.75 5.72
N LEU A 19 9.19 1.06 6.75
CA LEU A 19 7.79 0.74 6.99
C LEU A 19 7.29 1.25 8.33
N GLY A 20 5.99 1.37 8.46
CA GLY A 20 5.36 1.80 9.71
C GLY A 20 3.90 2.18 9.52
N PRO A 21 3.12 2.24 10.60
CA PRO A 21 1.72 2.60 10.51
C PRO A 21 1.55 4.07 10.09
N THR A 22 0.31 4.44 9.74
CA THR A 22 -0.01 5.86 9.51
C THR A 22 0.35 6.70 10.74
N ALA A 23 0.76 7.94 10.52
CA ALA A 23 1.22 8.88 11.55
C ALA A 23 2.47 8.48 12.35
N SER A 24 3.25 7.48 11.92
CA SER A 24 4.52 7.10 12.57
C SER A 24 5.69 8.03 12.23
N GLY A 25 5.59 8.85 11.18
CA GLY A 25 6.69 9.69 10.70
C GLY A 25 7.68 8.97 9.77
N LYS A 26 7.26 7.84 9.16
CA LYS A 26 8.09 7.04 8.25
C LYS A 26 8.62 7.83 7.05
N THR A 27 7.80 8.70 6.43
CA THR A 27 8.21 9.53 5.28
C THR A 27 9.35 10.45 5.66
N ARG A 28 9.19 11.20 6.74
CA ARG A 28 10.25 12.06 7.28
C ARG A 28 11.53 11.31 7.57
N PHE A 29 11.42 10.11 8.15
CA PHE A 29 12.58 9.26 8.41
C PHE A 29 13.25 8.79 7.11
N ALA A 30 12.47 8.38 6.11
CA ALA A 30 13.01 7.96 4.82
C ALA A 30 13.75 9.10 4.09
N VAL A 31 13.18 10.30 4.10
CA VAL A 31 13.81 11.49 3.51
C VAL A 31 15.11 11.88 4.24
N GLU A 32 15.10 11.87 5.57
CA GLU A 32 16.29 12.15 6.40
C GLU A 32 17.41 11.11 6.11
N LEU A 33 17.03 9.83 6.00
CA LEU A 33 17.96 8.75 5.63
C LEU A 33 18.50 8.94 4.21
N ALA A 34 17.64 9.25 3.23
CA ALA A 34 18.03 9.49 1.84
C ALA A 34 19.04 10.64 1.73
N ARG A 35 18.77 11.76 2.38
CA ARG A 35 19.70 12.93 2.43
C ARG A 35 21.04 12.54 3.04
N THR A 36 21.02 11.83 4.17
CA THR A 36 22.25 11.41 4.86
C THR A 36 23.09 10.47 4.01
N LEU A 37 22.46 9.49 3.37
CA LEU A 37 23.16 8.55 2.49
C LEU A 37 23.65 9.22 1.22
N SER A 38 22.85 10.10 0.61
CA SER A 38 23.24 10.84 -0.60
C SER A 38 24.47 11.73 -0.35
N ALA A 39 24.53 12.37 0.80
CA ALA A 39 25.69 13.21 1.17
C ALA A 39 26.97 12.40 1.46
N GLN A 40 26.85 11.15 1.85
CA GLN A 40 27.97 10.36 2.36
C GLN A 40 28.39 9.17 1.49
N TRP A 41 27.56 8.73 0.57
CA TRP A 41 27.77 7.48 -0.16
C TRP A 41 27.26 7.51 -1.61
N LYS A 42 25.95 7.35 -1.82
CA LYS A 42 25.32 7.29 -3.14
C LYS A 42 24.04 8.13 -3.17
N PRO A 43 23.71 8.75 -4.29
CA PRO A 43 22.39 9.37 -4.45
C PRO A 43 21.29 8.36 -4.13
N CYS A 44 20.29 8.79 -3.36
CA CYS A 44 19.20 7.93 -2.94
C CYS A 44 17.88 8.47 -3.47
N GLU A 45 16.99 7.56 -3.87
CA GLU A 45 15.66 7.88 -4.35
C GLU A 45 14.61 7.02 -3.65
N ILE A 46 13.42 7.57 -3.46
CA ILE A 46 12.35 6.89 -2.71
C ILE A 46 11.34 6.27 -3.67
N LEU A 47 10.99 5.00 -3.41
CA LEU A 47 9.91 4.27 -4.05
C LEU A 47 8.73 4.17 -3.06
N SER A 48 7.61 4.84 -3.38
CA SER A 48 6.43 4.77 -2.52
C SER A 48 5.79 3.39 -2.54
N ALA A 49 5.52 2.84 -1.36
CA ALA A 49 4.72 1.63 -1.17
C ALA A 49 3.41 1.97 -0.45
N ASP A 50 2.71 2.97 -0.96
CA ASP A 50 1.37 3.38 -0.51
C ASP A 50 0.36 3.21 -1.64
N SER A 51 -0.66 2.39 -1.39
CA SER A 51 -1.67 2.01 -2.40
C SER A 51 -2.62 3.15 -2.78
N ARG A 52 -2.55 4.30 -2.12
CA ARG A 52 -3.43 5.44 -2.37
C ARG A 52 -2.70 6.63 -2.99
N GLN A 53 -1.42 6.79 -2.71
CA GLN A 53 -0.63 7.90 -3.26
C GLN A 53 -0.34 7.78 -4.76
N VAL A 54 -0.67 6.67 -5.38
CA VAL A 54 -0.53 6.45 -6.83
C VAL A 54 -1.48 7.32 -7.66
N TYR A 55 -2.59 7.80 -7.09
CA TYR A 55 -3.64 8.51 -7.82
C TYR A 55 -3.41 10.03 -7.88
N ARG A 56 -3.41 10.62 -9.08
CA ARG A 56 -3.32 12.08 -9.29
C ARG A 56 -4.53 12.80 -8.73
N GLY A 57 -4.28 13.96 -8.11
CA GLY A 57 -5.33 14.82 -7.56
C GLY A 57 -6.00 14.29 -6.29
N MET A 58 -5.49 13.19 -5.72
CA MET A 58 -5.88 12.65 -4.43
C MET A 58 -4.77 12.93 -3.41
N ASP A 59 -4.60 14.19 -3.01
CA ASP A 59 -3.41 14.68 -2.33
C ASP A 59 -3.59 14.78 -0.81
N ILE A 60 -4.58 15.57 -0.37
CA ILE A 60 -4.84 15.82 1.05
C ILE A 60 -5.35 14.54 1.72
N GLY A 61 -6.34 13.87 1.12
CA GLY A 61 -6.93 12.65 1.69
C GLY A 61 -5.93 11.51 1.79
N THR A 62 -5.03 11.33 0.84
CA THR A 62 -4.00 10.27 0.89
C THR A 62 -2.77 10.66 1.71
N GLY A 63 -2.60 11.94 2.01
CA GLY A 63 -1.45 12.48 2.71
C GLY A 63 -0.16 12.27 1.97
N LYS A 64 -0.12 12.71 0.74
CA LYS A 64 1.10 12.66 -0.06
C LYS A 64 2.21 13.51 0.53
N ASP A 65 1.84 14.65 1.15
CA ASP A 65 2.76 15.57 1.83
C ASP A 65 4.04 15.80 1.00
N LEU A 66 3.88 16.06 -0.32
CA LEU A 66 4.99 16.13 -1.30
C LEU A 66 6.09 17.06 -0.89
N ALA A 67 5.76 18.12 -0.15
CA ALA A 67 6.75 19.05 0.39
C ALA A 67 7.74 18.41 1.37
N GLU A 68 7.38 17.29 2.03
CA GLU A 68 8.31 16.58 2.92
C GLU A 68 9.49 15.96 2.18
N TYR A 69 9.32 15.60 0.90
CA TYR A 69 10.39 15.00 0.10
C TYR A 69 11.47 16.01 -0.30
N GLY A 70 11.09 17.30 -0.46
CA GLY A 70 12.03 18.35 -0.88
C GLY A 70 12.74 18.01 -2.19
N GLU A 71 14.07 17.95 -2.15
CA GLU A 71 14.91 17.59 -3.29
C GLU A 71 15.09 16.08 -3.51
N VAL A 72 14.60 15.23 -2.61
CA VAL A 72 14.73 13.75 -2.73
C VAL A 72 13.72 13.23 -3.75
N PRO A 73 14.17 12.63 -4.85
CA PRO A 73 13.26 12.08 -5.86
C PRO A 73 12.36 10.99 -5.29
N VAL A 74 11.08 11.06 -5.60
CA VAL A 74 10.09 10.05 -5.22
C VAL A 74 9.39 9.48 -6.45
N HIS A 75 9.19 8.17 -6.47
CA HIS A 75 8.56 7.41 -7.53
C HIS A 75 7.29 6.74 -7.02
N LEU A 76 6.40 6.36 -7.94
CA LEU A 76 5.13 5.67 -7.68
C LEU A 76 4.12 6.52 -6.89
N VAL A 77 4.26 7.84 -7.02
CA VAL A 77 3.29 8.83 -6.58
C VAL A 77 2.74 9.50 -7.85
N ASP A 78 1.44 9.77 -7.91
CA ASP A 78 0.78 10.42 -9.05
C ASP A 78 1.02 9.75 -10.42
N ILE A 79 0.98 8.42 -10.46
CA ILE A 79 1.25 7.66 -11.68
C ILE A 79 -0.01 7.27 -12.46
N VAL A 80 -1.18 7.30 -11.82
CA VAL A 80 -2.48 6.97 -12.46
C VAL A 80 -3.53 8.02 -12.14
N ASP A 81 -4.53 8.16 -13.00
CA ASP A 81 -5.60 9.13 -12.78
C ASP A 81 -6.62 8.61 -11.76
N ALA A 82 -7.14 9.53 -10.92
CA ALA A 82 -8.24 9.22 -10.03
C ALA A 82 -9.46 8.74 -10.84
N GLY A 83 -10.21 7.79 -10.30
CA GLY A 83 -11.31 7.13 -11.01
C GLY A 83 -10.90 5.79 -11.64
N THR A 84 -9.61 5.52 -11.84
CA THR A 84 -9.12 4.24 -12.34
C THR A 84 -8.97 3.20 -11.22
N LYS A 85 -8.94 1.93 -11.60
CA LYS A 85 -8.62 0.83 -10.67
C LYS A 85 -7.18 0.43 -10.90
N TYR A 86 -6.35 0.63 -9.88
CA TYR A 86 -4.94 0.24 -9.89
C TYR A 86 -4.73 -0.94 -8.92
N ASN A 87 -4.19 -2.02 -9.41
CA ASN A 87 -4.07 -3.27 -8.67
C ASN A 87 -2.61 -3.61 -8.32
N ILE A 88 -2.43 -4.66 -7.53
CA ILE A 88 -1.10 -5.05 -7.03
C ILE A 88 -0.17 -5.55 -8.14
N PHE A 89 -0.70 -6.14 -9.21
CA PHE A 89 0.07 -6.57 -10.37
C PHE A 89 0.66 -5.35 -11.11
N GLU A 90 -0.17 -4.33 -11.38
CA GLU A 90 0.28 -3.07 -11.99
C GLU A 90 1.33 -2.38 -11.12
N TYR A 91 1.12 -2.37 -9.79
CA TYR A 91 2.11 -1.84 -8.85
C TYR A 91 3.44 -2.56 -8.95
N GLN A 92 3.46 -3.89 -8.93
CA GLN A 92 4.71 -4.67 -8.98
C GLN A 92 5.46 -4.44 -10.30
N ARG A 93 4.73 -4.36 -11.42
CA ARG A 93 5.29 -4.04 -12.73
C ARG A 93 5.92 -2.63 -12.75
N ASP A 94 5.20 -1.64 -12.27
CA ASP A 94 5.67 -0.25 -12.28
C ASP A 94 6.78 -0.02 -11.24
N PHE A 95 6.72 -0.74 -10.10
CA PHE A 95 7.80 -0.79 -9.12
C PHE A 95 9.08 -1.35 -9.75
N SER A 96 9.01 -2.47 -10.42
CA SER A 96 10.17 -3.10 -11.08
C SER A 96 10.83 -2.16 -12.09
N LYS A 97 10.04 -1.45 -12.90
CA LYS A 97 10.54 -0.45 -13.86
C LYS A 97 11.26 0.69 -13.15
N ALA A 98 10.63 1.26 -12.11
CA ALA A 98 11.22 2.38 -11.36
C ALA A 98 12.49 1.94 -10.61
N TYR A 99 12.47 0.75 -10.00
CA TYR A 99 13.62 0.16 -9.32
C TYR A 99 14.81 -0.03 -10.26
N THR A 100 14.58 -0.66 -11.43
CA THR A 100 15.63 -0.86 -12.45
C THR A 100 16.22 0.48 -12.92
N ASN A 101 15.37 1.46 -13.21
CA ASN A 101 15.80 2.79 -13.64
C ASN A 101 16.66 3.52 -12.57
N ILE A 102 16.32 3.36 -11.28
CA ILE A 102 17.13 3.89 -10.17
C ILE A 102 18.53 3.26 -10.17
N LEU A 103 18.59 1.93 -10.33
CA LEU A 103 19.87 1.20 -10.34
C LEU A 103 20.73 1.58 -11.55
N GLU A 104 20.14 1.70 -12.75
CA GLU A 104 20.83 2.11 -13.98
C GLU A 104 21.50 3.50 -13.83
N ARG A 105 20.90 4.40 -13.04
CA ARG A 105 21.48 5.71 -12.72
C ARG A 105 22.52 5.67 -11.59
N GLY A 106 22.84 4.48 -11.06
CA GLY A 106 23.76 4.31 -9.94
C GLY A 106 23.25 4.79 -8.59
N CYS A 107 21.94 5.06 -8.49
CA CYS A 107 21.28 5.50 -7.27
C CYS A 107 20.91 4.31 -6.38
N PHE A 108 20.71 4.57 -5.08
CA PHE A 108 20.31 3.56 -4.11
C PHE A 108 18.81 3.71 -3.78
N PRO A 109 18.00 2.64 -3.93
CA PRO A 109 16.57 2.69 -3.72
C PRO A 109 16.19 2.57 -2.24
N ILE A 110 15.27 3.45 -1.79
CA ILE A 110 14.64 3.40 -0.48
C ILE A 110 13.13 3.20 -0.69
N ILE A 111 12.61 2.05 -0.31
CA ILE A 111 11.17 1.77 -0.33
C ILE A 111 10.56 2.41 0.91
N CYS A 112 9.49 3.18 0.77
CA CYS A 112 8.81 3.80 1.90
C CYS A 112 7.30 3.64 1.82
N GLY A 113 6.67 3.03 2.83
CA GLY A 113 5.23 2.91 2.81
C GLY A 113 4.60 2.24 4.02
N GLY A 114 3.27 2.21 4.00
CA GLY A 114 2.45 1.59 5.03
C GLY A 114 1.52 0.48 4.50
N SER A 115 1.49 0.26 3.20
CA SER A 115 0.66 -0.77 2.56
C SER A 115 1.40 -2.10 2.53
N GLY A 116 1.15 -2.96 3.54
CA GLY A 116 1.92 -4.20 3.72
C GLY A 116 1.94 -5.10 2.48
N LEU A 117 0.82 -5.23 1.77
CA LEU A 117 0.76 -6.00 0.53
C LEU A 117 1.68 -5.42 -0.56
N TYR A 118 1.76 -4.08 -0.68
CA TYR A 118 2.65 -3.41 -1.64
C TYR A 118 4.11 -3.62 -1.27
N ILE A 119 4.43 -3.53 0.02
CA ILE A 119 5.79 -3.82 0.52
C ILE A 119 6.17 -5.26 0.21
N GLU A 120 5.31 -6.25 0.50
CA GLU A 120 5.61 -7.65 0.19
C GLU A 120 5.73 -7.89 -1.33
N ALA A 121 4.88 -7.27 -2.17
CA ALA A 121 4.97 -7.38 -3.62
C ALA A 121 6.29 -6.80 -4.18
N ALA A 122 6.78 -5.71 -3.58
CA ALA A 122 8.03 -5.06 -3.96
C ALA A 122 9.29 -5.81 -3.49
N THR A 123 9.20 -6.59 -2.41
CA THR A 123 10.40 -7.12 -1.72
C THR A 123 10.47 -8.64 -1.70
N ARG A 124 9.36 -9.35 -1.90
CA ARG A 124 9.31 -10.82 -1.81
C ARG A 124 8.94 -11.50 -3.12
N GLY A 125 8.52 -10.71 -4.12
CA GLY A 125 8.16 -11.20 -5.44
C GLY A 125 7.00 -12.20 -5.38
N TYR A 126 5.77 -11.69 -5.31
CA TYR A 126 4.65 -12.57 -5.62
C TYR A 126 4.71 -12.95 -7.11
N GLU A 127 4.50 -14.20 -7.41
CA GLU A 127 4.18 -14.62 -8.78
C GLU A 127 2.76 -14.13 -9.10
N LEU A 128 2.69 -12.86 -9.51
CA LEU A 128 1.43 -12.22 -9.85
C LEU A 128 1.19 -12.38 -11.33
N TYR A 129 0.13 -13.09 -11.67
CA TYR A 129 -0.36 -13.20 -13.04
C TYR A 129 -1.40 -12.11 -13.31
N GLU A 130 -1.34 -11.52 -14.49
CA GLU A 130 -2.39 -10.62 -14.95
C GLU A 130 -3.59 -11.45 -15.35
N VAL A 131 -4.50 -11.63 -14.42
CA VAL A 131 -5.78 -12.31 -14.68
C VAL A 131 -6.84 -11.23 -14.85
N LEU A 132 -7.34 -11.09 -16.08
CA LEU A 132 -8.47 -10.19 -16.33
C LEU A 132 -9.72 -10.74 -15.64
N PRO A 133 -10.66 -9.86 -15.22
CA PRO A 133 -11.95 -10.29 -14.74
C PRO A 133 -12.69 -11.14 -15.77
N ASP A 134 -13.15 -12.31 -15.34
CA ASP A 134 -13.98 -13.21 -16.15
C ASP A 134 -15.44 -13.07 -15.69
N GLU A 135 -16.20 -12.25 -16.39
CA GLU A 135 -17.58 -11.93 -16.01
C GLU A 135 -18.52 -13.16 -16.16
N GLU A 136 -18.25 -14.10 -17.09
CA GLU A 136 -19.03 -15.32 -17.24
C GLU A 136 -18.77 -16.26 -16.05
N LEU A 137 -17.53 -16.47 -15.69
CA LEU A 137 -17.16 -17.24 -14.51
C LEU A 137 -17.76 -16.63 -13.23
N ARG A 138 -17.68 -15.30 -13.08
CA ARG A 138 -18.26 -14.59 -11.94
C ARG A 138 -19.78 -14.81 -11.86
N ALA A 139 -20.49 -14.69 -12.98
CA ALA A 139 -21.91 -14.92 -13.03
C ALA A 139 -22.28 -16.37 -12.64
N CYS A 140 -21.45 -17.35 -12.98
CA CYS A 140 -21.62 -18.73 -12.58
C CYS A 140 -21.33 -18.98 -11.08
N LEU A 141 -20.39 -18.23 -10.51
CA LEU A 141 -19.97 -18.42 -9.11
C LEU A 141 -20.82 -17.62 -8.12
N GLU A 142 -21.33 -16.46 -8.52
CA GLU A 142 -22.08 -15.56 -7.63
C GLU A 142 -23.34 -16.19 -6.99
N PRO A 143 -24.13 -17.09 -7.63
CA PRO A 143 -25.24 -17.77 -6.98
C PRO A 143 -24.82 -18.82 -5.91
N LYS A 144 -23.58 -19.33 -5.96
CA LYS A 144 -23.13 -20.41 -5.09
C LYS A 144 -22.95 -19.97 -3.62
N PRO A 145 -23.24 -20.81 -2.64
CA PRO A 145 -22.99 -20.52 -1.23
C PRO A 145 -21.49 -20.40 -0.93
N MET A 146 -21.16 -19.65 0.11
CA MET A 146 -19.77 -19.37 0.50
C MET A 146 -18.94 -20.64 0.76
N GLU A 147 -19.56 -21.63 1.40
CA GLU A 147 -18.93 -22.91 1.76
C GLU A 147 -18.52 -23.70 0.51
N GLU A 148 -19.35 -23.70 -0.53
CA GLU A 148 -19.06 -24.35 -1.81
C GLU A 148 -17.88 -23.66 -2.52
N LEU A 149 -17.89 -22.34 -2.57
CA LEU A 149 -16.80 -21.55 -3.17
C LEU A 149 -15.47 -21.78 -2.46
N VAL A 150 -15.48 -21.82 -1.12
CA VAL A 150 -14.27 -22.11 -0.33
C VAL A 150 -13.75 -23.52 -0.60
N GLN A 151 -14.65 -24.50 -0.75
CA GLN A 151 -14.27 -25.87 -1.07
C GLN A 151 -13.65 -25.95 -2.48
N MET A 152 -14.27 -25.32 -3.48
CA MET A 152 -13.72 -25.23 -4.85
C MET A 152 -12.31 -24.62 -4.85
N LEU A 153 -12.11 -23.52 -4.12
CA LEU A 153 -10.79 -22.89 -4.03
C LEU A 153 -9.74 -23.82 -3.40
N LYS A 154 -10.11 -24.57 -2.36
CA LYS A 154 -9.21 -25.54 -1.73
C LYS A 154 -8.81 -26.65 -2.69
N GLU A 155 -9.74 -27.16 -3.47
CA GLU A 155 -9.49 -28.21 -4.46
C GLU A 155 -8.57 -27.73 -5.59
N LEU A 156 -8.78 -26.50 -6.09
CA LEU A 156 -7.91 -25.88 -7.10
C LEU A 156 -6.48 -25.72 -6.58
N LYS A 157 -6.31 -25.20 -5.37
CA LYS A 157 -4.98 -25.05 -4.75
C LYS A 157 -4.31 -26.39 -4.47
N ALA A 158 -5.06 -27.38 -3.99
CA ALA A 158 -4.54 -28.72 -3.73
C ALA A 158 -4.05 -29.41 -5.01
N ALA A 159 -4.77 -29.24 -6.13
CA ALA A 159 -4.37 -29.77 -7.44
C ALA A 159 -3.01 -29.22 -7.93
N LYS A 160 -2.64 -28.00 -7.50
CA LYS A 160 -1.32 -27.39 -7.80
C LYS A 160 -0.27 -27.68 -6.72
N GLY A 161 -0.58 -28.45 -5.69
CA GLY A 161 0.33 -28.73 -4.58
C GLY A 161 0.53 -27.57 -3.61
N GLU A 162 -0.29 -26.53 -3.72
CA GLU A 162 -0.23 -25.34 -2.87
C GLU A 162 -1.00 -25.54 -1.57
N LYS A 163 -0.40 -25.14 -0.46
CA LYS A 163 -1.13 -25.04 0.82
C LYS A 163 -1.92 -23.72 0.83
N PRO A 164 -3.15 -23.73 1.39
CA PRO A 164 -3.90 -22.49 1.56
C PRO A 164 -3.13 -21.55 2.48
N HIS A 165 -2.50 -20.52 1.91
CA HIS A 165 -1.57 -19.64 2.63
C HIS A 165 -2.22 -18.54 3.46
N ASN A 166 -3.47 -18.16 3.19
CA ASN A 166 -4.12 -17.03 3.88
C ASN A 166 -5.60 -17.31 4.15
N SER A 167 -6.01 -17.12 5.40
CA SER A 167 -7.43 -17.04 5.77
C SER A 167 -8.13 -15.82 5.14
N THR A 168 -7.38 -14.83 4.65
CA THR A 168 -7.89 -13.58 4.07
C THR A 168 -8.60 -13.78 2.73
N ASP A 169 -8.26 -14.81 1.97
CA ASP A 169 -8.90 -15.11 0.68
C ASP A 169 -10.36 -15.55 0.86
N TRP A 170 -10.75 -15.91 2.08
CA TRP A 170 -12.03 -16.53 2.44
C TRP A 170 -12.93 -15.62 3.27
N ASP A 171 -12.50 -14.38 3.51
CA ASP A 171 -13.25 -13.44 4.36
C ASP A 171 -14.54 -12.93 3.71
N THR A 172 -14.60 -12.89 2.39
CA THR A 172 -15.78 -12.43 1.65
C THR A 172 -15.96 -13.22 0.36
N LYS A 173 -17.22 -13.42 -0.03
CA LYS A 173 -17.58 -14.09 -1.29
C LYS A 173 -16.84 -13.53 -2.50
N LYS A 174 -16.77 -12.21 -2.62
CA LYS A 174 -16.05 -11.52 -3.69
C LYS A 174 -14.56 -11.89 -3.75
N ARG A 175 -13.91 -12.08 -2.59
CA ARG A 175 -12.49 -12.49 -2.53
C ARG A 175 -12.32 -13.94 -2.92
N VAL A 176 -13.21 -14.84 -2.46
CA VAL A 176 -13.16 -16.25 -2.86
C VAL A 176 -13.35 -16.41 -4.35
N ILE A 177 -14.35 -15.73 -4.94
CA ILE A 177 -14.57 -15.72 -6.39
C ILE A 177 -13.33 -15.24 -7.12
N ARG A 178 -12.73 -14.14 -6.67
CA ARG A 178 -11.49 -13.63 -7.29
C ARG A 178 -10.33 -14.61 -7.16
N ALA A 179 -10.19 -15.29 -6.04
CA ALA A 179 -9.16 -16.29 -5.85
C ALA A 179 -9.38 -17.52 -6.78
N ILE A 180 -10.62 -17.99 -6.93
CA ILE A 180 -10.97 -19.05 -7.89
C ILE A 180 -10.63 -18.61 -9.32
N GLU A 181 -11.01 -17.39 -9.70
CA GLU A 181 -10.72 -16.82 -11.02
C GLU A 181 -9.21 -16.81 -11.32
N ILE A 182 -8.37 -16.43 -10.35
CA ILE A 182 -6.91 -16.46 -10.47
C ILE A 182 -6.39 -17.90 -10.59
N GLU A 183 -6.91 -18.82 -9.77
CA GLU A 183 -6.49 -20.23 -9.80
C GLU A 183 -6.90 -20.96 -11.08
N MET A 184 -8.04 -20.60 -11.68
CA MET A 184 -8.54 -21.19 -12.92
C MET A 184 -7.89 -20.58 -14.16
N ALA A 185 -7.38 -19.35 -14.07
CA ALA A 185 -6.70 -18.74 -15.18
C ALA A 185 -5.42 -19.52 -15.49
N GLN A 186 -5.29 -19.93 -16.76
CA GLN A 186 -4.05 -20.48 -17.27
C GLN A 186 -3.10 -19.28 -17.51
N GLY A 187 -2.32 -18.92 -16.46
CA GLY A 187 -1.35 -17.84 -16.55
C GLY A 187 -0.21 -18.23 -17.50
N GLU A 188 0.12 -17.36 -18.46
CA GLU A 188 1.41 -17.45 -19.15
C GLU A 188 2.53 -17.28 -18.11
N GLN A 189 3.49 -18.19 -18.09
CA GLN A 189 4.71 -18.01 -17.31
C GLN A 189 5.45 -16.81 -17.90
N ARG A 190 5.47 -15.72 -17.12
CA ARG A 190 6.27 -14.53 -17.47
C ARG A 190 7.64 -14.63 -16.80
N GLU A 191 8.63 -14.03 -17.43
CA GLU A 191 9.93 -13.86 -16.78
C GLU A 191 9.78 -13.10 -15.45
N PRO A 192 10.49 -13.55 -14.37
CA PRO A 192 10.46 -12.86 -13.10
C PRO A 192 10.85 -11.39 -13.25
N LEU A 193 10.05 -10.51 -12.67
CA LEU A 193 10.38 -9.08 -12.66
C LEU A 193 11.62 -8.80 -11.82
N PRO A 194 12.51 -7.90 -12.25
CA PRO A 194 13.63 -7.44 -11.42
C PRO A 194 13.12 -6.80 -10.12
N LEU A 195 13.45 -7.42 -9.00
CA LEU A 195 13.09 -6.96 -7.65
C LEU A 195 14.31 -7.09 -6.73
N PRO A 196 14.41 -6.25 -5.66
CA PRO A 196 15.50 -6.37 -4.69
C PRO A 196 15.45 -7.71 -3.98
N GLN A 197 16.57 -8.43 -3.92
CA GLN A 197 16.67 -9.74 -3.28
C GLN A 197 17.09 -9.61 -1.81
N LYS A 198 17.96 -8.64 -1.50
CA LYS A 198 18.48 -8.41 -0.16
C LYS A 198 18.01 -7.05 0.35
N VAL A 199 16.95 -7.05 1.16
CA VAL A 199 16.32 -5.83 1.68
C VAL A 199 16.51 -5.70 3.17
N LEU A 200 16.99 -4.54 3.62
CA LEU A 200 17.01 -4.16 5.03
C LEU A 200 15.68 -3.52 5.41
N PHE A 201 14.94 -4.13 6.33
CA PHE A 201 13.66 -3.59 6.80
C PHE A 201 13.86 -2.79 8.08
N ILE A 202 13.43 -1.53 8.05
CA ILE A 202 13.44 -0.62 9.20
C ILE A 202 12.02 -0.18 9.49
N GLY A 203 11.52 -0.57 10.66
CA GLY A 203 10.21 -0.19 11.15
C GLY A 203 10.27 1.12 11.93
N VAL A 204 9.41 2.08 11.59
CA VAL A 204 9.27 3.32 12.37
C VAL A 204 8.02 3.18 13.24
N ASP A 205 8.23 3.10 14.56
CA ASP A 205 7.15 2.95 15.53
C ASP A 205 7.12 4.13 16.50
N VAL A 206 5.91 4.42 16.96
CA VAL A 206 5.61 5.33 18.06
C VAL A 206 4.65 4.62 19.00
N ASP A 207 4.66 4.98 20.28
CA ASP A 207 3.69 4.45 21.22
C ASP A 207 2.25 4.71 20.75
N ARG A 208 1.33 3.90 21.25
CA ARG A 208 -0.06 3.89 20.79
C ARG A 208 -0.75 5.24 21.01
N ASP A 209 -0.52 5.87 22.14
CA ASP A 209 -1.26 7.08 22.52
C ASP A 209 -0.75 8.28 21.74
N THR A 210 0.56 8.41 21.57
CA THR A 210 1.18 9.41 20.68
C THR A 210 0.72 9.24 19.24
N ARG A 211 0.67 8.00 18.73
CA ARG A 211 0.19 7.74 17.37
C ARG A 211 -1.27 8.13 17.21
N ASN A 212 -2.12 7.78 18.16
CA ASN A 212 -3.54 8.11 18.11
C ASN A 212 -3.73 9.64 18.14
N ALA A 213 -3.06 10.35 19.02
CA ALA A 213 -3.10 11.81 19.07
C ALA A 213 -2.63 12.46 17.75
N ARG A 214 -1.57 11.93 17.14
CA ARG A 214 -1.09 12.38 15.82
C ARG A 214 -2.09 12.11 14.69
N ILE A 215 -2.80 10.99 14.73
CA ILE A 215 -3.87 10.66 13.77
C ILE A 215 -4.99 11.69 13.88
N ASP A 216 -5.47 11.96 15.09
CA ASP A 216 -6.59 12.87 15.31
C ASP A 216 -6.22 14.31 14.93
N ALA A 217 -5.05 14.79 15.33
CA ALA A 217 -4.55 16.11 14.96
C ALA A 217 -4.39 16.25 13.44
N ARG A 218 -3.88 15.22 12.76
CA ARG A 218 -3.72 15.24 11.32
C ARG A 218 -5.05 15.20 10.57
N LEU A 219 -6.03 14.44 11.05
CA LEU A 219 -7.36 14.43 10.49
C LEU A 219 -7.98 15.82 10.55
N GLN A 220 -7.90 16.47 11.71
CA GLN A 220 -8.42 17.84 11.88
C GLN A 220 -7.74 18.83 10.95
N ALA A 221 -6.40 18.83 10.90
CA ALA A 221 -5.63 19.72 10.04
C ALA A 221 -5.99 19.55 8.56
N ARG A 222 -6.20 18.32 8.08
CA ARG A 222 -6.58 18.04 6.69
C ARG A 222 -8.00 18.46 6.35
N LEU A 223 -8.93 18.34 7.30
CA LEU A 223 -10.27 18.88 7.13
C LEU A 223 -10.23 20.41 6.95
N GLU A 224 -9.40 21.10 7.74
CA GLU A 224 -9.18 22.56 7.65
C GLU A 224 -8.44 22.96 6.35
N GLU A 225 -7.52 22.12 5.86
CA GLU A 225 -6.77 22.30 4.60
C GLU A 225 -7.66 22.17 3.35
N GLY A 226 -8.88 21.63 3.48
CA GLY A 226 -9.83 21.50 2.38
C GLY A 226 -9.98 20.09 1.81
N MET A 227 -9.76 19.06 2.63
CA MET A 227 -9.94 17.66 2.21
C MET A 227 -11.35 17.36 1.70
N VAL A 228 -12.40 18.03 2.23
CA VAL A 228 -13.76 17.93 1.73
C VAL A 228 -13.86 18.51 0.30
N ASP A 229 -13.22 19.63 0.06
CA ASP A 229 -13.27 20.31 -1.24
C ASP A 229 -12.45 19.56 -2.29
N GLU A 230 -11.41 18.85 -1.90
CA GLU A 230 -10.71 17.92 -2.79
C GLU A 230 -11.68 16.85 -3.33
N VAL A 231 -12.47 16.21 -2.48
CA VAL A 231 -13.42 15.19 -2.90
C VAL A 231 -14.57 15.77 -3.74
N LYS A 232 -15.04 16.98 -3.44
CA LYS A 232 -16.04 17.67 -4.28
C LYS A 232 -15.49 17.89 -5.70
N ARG A 233 -14.28 18.41 -5.83
CA ARG A 233 -13.64 18.61 -7.15
C ARG A 233 -13.50 17.29 -7.94
N LEU A 234 -13.19 16.18 -7.28
CA LEU A 234 -13.12 14.87 -7.93
C LEU A 234 -14.52 14.42 -8.44
N LEU A 235 -15.58 14.63 -7.67
CA LEU A 235 -16.94 14.35 -8.10
C LEU A 235 -17.36 15.27 -9.26
N GLU A 236 -17.08 16.56 -9.19
CA GLU A 236 -17.34 17.55 -10.22
C GLU A 236 -16.58 17.28 -11.53
N SER A 237 -15.41 16.65 -11.45
CA SER A 237 -14.64 16.19 -12.62
C SER A 237 -15.27 14.96 -13.32
N GLY A 238 -16.37 14.43 -12.79
CA GLY A 238 -17.12 13.31 -13.36
C GLY A 238 -16.72 11.93 -12.82
N ILE A 239 -15.93 11.86 -11.76
CA ILE A 239 -15.61 10.57 -11.12
C ILE A 239 -16.85 10.09 -10.35
N PRO A 240 -17.37 8.88 -10.63
CA PRO A 240 -18.52 8.35 -9.92
C PRO A 240 -18.29 8.20 -8.41
N ALA A 241 -19.29 8.52 -7.58
CA ALA A 241 -19.21 8.41 -6.13
C ALA A 241 -18.79 7.01 -5.65
N GLU A 242 -19.27 5.97 -6.30
CA GLU A 242 -18.91 4.58 -6.04
C GLU A 242 -17.42 4.28 -6.22
N ASN A 243 -16.75 4.94 -7.19
CA ASN A 243 -15.31 4.80 -7.38
C ASN A 243 -14.52 5.46 -6.24
N LEU A 244 -14.96 6.62 -5.76
CA LEU A 244 -14.36 7.27 -4.60
C LEU A 244 -14.60 6.48 -3.31
N ILE A 245 -15.80 5.94 -3.11
CA ILE A 245 -16.12 5.04 -1.99
C ILE A 245 -15.25 3.78 -2.03
N TYR A 246 -14.99 3.24 -3.22
CA TYR A 246 -14.09 2.08 -3.40
C TYR A 246 -12.66 2.32 -2.89
N TYR A 247 -12.15 3.54 -2.98
CA TYR A 247 -10.81 3.85 -2.44
C TYR A 247 -10.73 3.73 -0.91
N GLY A 248 -11.85 3.74 -0.22
CA GLY A 248 -11.93 3.53 1.23
C GLY A 248 -11.49 4.73 2.06
N LEU A 249 -11.42 4.54 3.38
CA LEU A 249 -11.01 5.54 4.36
C LEU A 249 -11.55 6.95 4.04
N GLU A 250 -10.66 7.94 3.88
CA GLU A 250 -10.99 9.35 3.69
C GLU A 250 -12.01 9.53 2.57
N TYR A 251 -11.74 9.00 1.38
CA TYR A 251 -12.60 9.19 0.21
C TYR A 251 -13.97 8.55 0.38
N LYS A 252 -14.06 7.42 1.08
CA LYS A 252 -15.36 6.80 1.38
C LYS A 252 -16.21 7.69 2.27
N PHE A 253 -15.68 8.09 3.42
CA PHE A 253 -16.47 8.84 4.40
C PHE A 253 -16.82 10.24 3.91
N LEU A 254 -15.88 10.91 3.22
CA LEU A 254 -16.08 12.24 2.64
C LEU A 254 -17.10 12.20 1.52
N THR A 255 -17.04 11.22 0.62
CA THR A 255 -18.04 11.04 -0.44
C THR A 255 -19.42 10.79 0.15
N GLN A 256 -19.55 9.90 1.14
CA GLN A 256 -20.82 9.62 1.80
C GLN A 256 -21.41 10.87 2.49
N TYR A 257 -20.56 11.74 3.04
CA TYR A 257 -21.00 13.03 3.56
C TYR A 257 -21.49 13.95 2.45
N ILE A 258 -20.74 14.09 1.35
CA ILE A 258 -21.07 15.00 0.25
C ILE A 258 -22.38 14.59 -0.44
N ILE A 259 -22.63 13.28 -0.62
CA ILE A 259 -23.88 12.79 -1.22
C ILE A 259 -25.06 12.70 -0.22
N GLY A 260 -24.87 13.12 1.04
CA GLY A 260 -25.93 13.21 2.04
C GLY A 260 -26.25 11.91 2.81
N GLU A 261 -25.40 10.87 2.68
CA GLU A 261 -25.57 9.61 3.46
C GLU A 261 -25.15 9.76 4.92
N LEU A 262 -24.23 10.67 5.22
CA LEU A 262 -23.72 10.93 6.57
C LEU A 262 -23.83 12.42 6.91
N SER A 263 -24.06 12.73 8.19
CA SER A 263 -23.82 14.08 8.69
C SER A 263 -22.32 14.35 8.83
N TYR A 264 -21.92 15.62 8.95
CA TYR A 264 -20.52 16.00 9.15
C TYR A 264 -19.92 15.32 10.37
N ASP A 265 -20.63 15.32 11.52
CA ASP A 265 -20.16 14.70 12.75
C ASP A 265 -20.02 13.17 12.63
N GLN A 266 -20.95 12.53 11.92
CA GLN A 266 -20.88 11.09 11.63
C GLN A 266 -19.67 10.77 10.73
N MET A 267 -19.41 11.60 9.74
CA MET A 267 -18.25 11.46 8.84
C MET A 267 -16.96 11.60 9.63
N VAL A 268 -16.76 12.66 10.40
CA VAL A 268 -15.53 12.90 11.18
C VAL A 268 -15.28 11.76 12.17
N LYS A 269 -16.30 11.40 12.97
CA LYS A 269 -16.19 10.32 13.96
C LYS A 269 -15.93 8.96 13.33
N GLY A 270 -16.64 8.66 12.24
CA GLY A 270 -16.49 7.40 11.50
C GLY A 270 -15.11 7.28 10.87
N LEU A 271 -14.65 8.34 10.21
CA LEU A 271 -13.33 8.39 9.58
C LEU A 271 -12.21 8.27 10.61
N GLY A 272 -12.25 9.02 11.71
CA GLY A 272 -11.27 8.90 12.79
C GLY A 272 -11.16 7.47 13.31
N THR A 273 -12.29 6.83 13.59
CA THR A 273 -12.33 5.42 14.00
C THR A 273 -11.71 4.49 12.95
N ALA A 274 -12.02 4.70 11.68
CA ALA A 274 -11.51 3.89 10.58
C ALA A 274 -9.98 4.03 10.40
N ILE A 275 -9.42 5.23 10.59
CA ILE A 275 -7.97 5.47 10.51
C ILE A 275 -7.26 4.78 11.69
N HIS A 276 -7.79 4.86 12.91
CA HIS A 276 -7.23 4.12 14.05
C HIS A 276 -7.22 2.61 13.82
N GLN A 277 -8.31 2.06 13.29
CA GLN A 277 -8.38 0.64 12.91
C GLN A 277 -7.41 0.30 11.78
N PHE A 278 -7.21 1.19 10.82
CA PHE A 278 -6.26 1.02 9.74
C PHE A 278 -4.83 0.94 10.27
N ALA A 279 -4.42 1.85 11.15
CA ALA A 279 -3.12 1.80 11.81
C ALA A 279 -2.89 0.48 12.57
N LYS A 280 -3.91 -0.04 13.26
CA LYS A 280 -3.86 -1.35 13.93
C LYS A 280 -3.66 -2.49 12.93
N ARG A 281 -4.38 -2.47 11.78
CA ARG A 281 -4.22 -3.48 10.73
C ARG A 281 -2.82 -3.46 10.11
N GLN A 282 -2.24 -2.28 9.88
CA GLN A 282 -0.87 -2.14 9.39
C GLN A 282 0.13 -2.82 10.35
N MET A 283 0.04 -2.55 11.65
CA MET A 283 0.90 -3.20 12.64
C MET A 283 0.68 -4.72 12.72
N THR A 284 -0.56 -5.19 12.57
CA THR A 284 -0.86 -6.62 12.49
C THR A 284 -0.18 -7.27 11.27
N TRP A 285 -0.17 -6.58 10.13
CA TRP A 285 0.50 -7.04 8.92
C TRP A 285 2.02 -7.15 9.14
N PHE A 286 2.65 -6.10 9.66
CA PHE A 286 4.10 -6.11 9.91
C PHE A 286 4.53 -7.21 10.88
N ARG A 287 3.78 -7.42 11.97
CA ARG A 287 3.98 -8.58 12.84
C ARG A 287 3.76 -9.91 12.12
N GLY A 288 2.88 -9.95 11.13
CA GLY A 288 2.70 -11.08 10.23
C GLY A 288 3.93 -11.36 9.38
N MET A 289 4.58 -10.31 8.86
CA MET A 289 5.84 -10.43 8.12
C MET A 289 6.97 -10.99 9.02
N GLU A 290 7.08 -10.50 10.26
CA GLU A 290 8.06 -11.02 11.25
C GLU A 290 7.84 -12.51 11.52
N ARG A 291 6.59 -12.95 11.73
CA ARG A 291 6.27 -14.38 11.92
C ARG A 291 6.61 -15.25 10.69
N LYS A 292 6.66 -14.64 9.51
CA LYS A 292 7.09 -15.29 8.25
C LYS A 292 8.61 -15.20 8.01
N GLY A 293 9.38 -14.75 9.02
CA GLY A 293 10.83 -14.70 8.99
C GLY A 293 11.44 -13.41 8.43
N VAL A 294 10.66 -12.34 8.26
CA VAL A 294 11.22 -11.01 7.92
C VAL A 294 11.76 -10.36 9.18
N GLU A 295 13.05 -10.05 9.20
CA GLU A 295 13.64 -9.29 10.29
C GLU A 295 13.37 -7.80 10.10
N ILE A 296 12.63 -7.17 11.04
CA ILE A 296 12.32 -5.73 11.03
C ILE A 296 13.02 -5.05 12.19
N HIS A 297 13.94 -4.13 11.89
CA HIS A 297 14.64 -3.34 12.90
C HIS A 297 13.79 -2.14 13.30
N TRP A 298 13.11 -2.22 14.45
CA TRP A 298 12.20 -1.18 14.91
C TRP A 298 12.95 0.01 15.54
N VAL A 299 12.69 1.20 15.04
CA VAL A 299 13.16 2.48 15.56
C VAL A 299 11.99 3.21 16.21
N LYS A 300 12.13 3.57 17.49
CA LYS A 300 11.13 4.38 18.21
C LYS A 300 11.36 5.87 17.95
N ARG A 301 10.24 6.60 17.70
CA ARG A 301 10.24 8.07 17.47
C ARG A 301 9.16 8.80 18.26
#